data_e181d0839ac474510a0a585b0c6bc94f
#
_entry.id   e181d0839ac474510a0a585b0c6bc94f
#
_cell.length_a   1.000
_cell.length_b   1.000
_cell.length_c   1.000
_cell.angle_alpha   90.00
_cell.angle_beta   90.00
_cell.angle_gamma   90.00
#
_symmetry.space_group_name_H-M   'P 1'
#
loop_
_entity.id
_entity.type
_entity.pdbx_description
1 polymer ?
#
loop_
_entity_poly.entity_id
_entity_poly.type
_entity_poly.pdbx_seq_one_letter_code
_entity_poly.pdbx_strand_id
1 'polypeptide(L)'
;MLISHETPIPLLKESLSYNDYDYCLVHLLPTHPEYKNFYFECVKRGRHVLLDNSLFELGESYDPEQFAYWVKELKPTEYIIPDVFNDKDATIESYKKFISKYEDLPGEKIAVVHGKTYEEFKECYKFFANTYKVNKIAFNFVDDYFINSYDSEILVSNLNIPNYWDTIPNNNWKKYALGRAMLIERLVKDGVLKPYIKHHLLGATLPREFSLYFENKLDHYITSIDTSNPIVAGLLNKKYDDEFGLKEKWSIKLVDFIDENPNIEQLKNIF
;
A
#
# COMPACT_ATOMS: atom_id res chain seq x y z
N MET A 1 14.27 -0.95 2.05
CA MET A 1 12.79 -0.92 1.89
C MET A 1 12.27 -2.27 2.36
N LEU A 2 11.26 -2.29 3.25
CA LEU A 2 10.61 -3.51 3.74
C LEU A 2 9.44 -3.87 2.83
N ILE A 3 9.21 -5.18 2.60
CA ILE A 3 8.16 -5.68 1.72
C ILE A 3 7.25 -6.64 2.49
N SER A 4 5.94 -6.46 2.35
CA SER A 4 4.93 -7.41 2.77
C SER A 4 4.05 -7.83 1.60
N HIS A 5 3.68 -9.10 1.58
CA HIS A 5 2.75 -9.62 0.58
C HIS A 5 1.42 -9.92 1.25
N GLU A 6 0.35 -9.33 0.71
CA GLU A 6 -0.98 -9.77 1.07
C GLU A 6 -1.15 -11.23 0.65
N THR A 7 -1.53 -12.05 1.61
CA THR A 7 -1.54 -13.50 1.44
C THR A 7 -2.91 -14.06 1.78
N PRO A 8 -3.48 -14.95 0.96
CA PRO A 8 -4.74 -15.61 1.27
C PRO A 8 -4.62 -16.50 2.51
N ILE A 9 -5.73 -16.69 3.22
CA ILE A 9 -5.76 -17.38 4.52
C ILE A 9 -5.04 -18.73 4.53
N PRO A 10 -5.19 -19.61 3.54
CA PRO A 10 -4.51 -20.91 3.51
C PRO A 10 -2.97 -20.81 3.49
N LEU A 11 -2.41 -19.67 3.06
CA LEU A 11 -0.96 -19.45 2.89
C LEU A 11 -0.35 -18.54 3.96
N LEU A 12 -1.09 -18.15 4.99
CA LEU A 12 -0.60 -17.22 6.01
C LEU A 12 0.67 -17.72 6.73
N LYS A 13 0.81 -19.03 6.95
CA LYS A 13 1.99 -19.59 7.60
C LYS A 13 3.23 -19.51 6.70
N GLU A 14 3.05 -19.72 5.43
CA GLU A 14 4.10 -19.63 4.41
C GLU A 14 4.61 -18.20 4.27
N SER A 15 3.72 -17.21 4.42
CA SER A 15 4.08 -15.79 4.31
C SER A 15 5.16 -15.36 5.31
N LEU A 16 5.27 -16.03 6.45
CA LEU A 16 6.29 -15.75 7.46
C LEU A 16 7.73 -15.92 6.95
N SER A 17 7.92 -16.67 5.86
CA SER A 17 9.26 -16.94 5.30
C SER A 17 9.71 -15.89 4.27
N TYR A 18 8.81 -15.09 3.71
CA TYR A 18 9.12 -14.11 2.67
C TYR A 18 8.65 -12.68 2.98
N ASN A 19 7.89 -12.48 4.05
CA ASN A 19 7.45 -11.16 4.48
C ASN A 19 8.41 -10.56 5.51
N ASP A 20 8.86 -9.33 5.26
CA ASP A 20 9.62 -8.55 6.24
C ASP A 20 8.73 -8.07 7.41
N TYR A 21 7.45 -7.83 7.12
CA TYR A 21 6.41 -7.50 8.10
C TYR A 21 5.07 -8.06 7.63
N ASP A 22 4.09 -8.17 8.53
CA ASP A 22 2.81 -8.84 8.23
C ASP A 22 1.71 -7.78 8.01
N TYR A 23 1.08 -7.79 6.82
CA TYR A 23 0.01 -6.88 6.43
C TYR A 23 -1.37 -7.47 6.73
N CYS A 24 -2.12 -6.82 7.60
CA CYS A 24 -3.39 -7.30 8.12
C CYS A 24 -4.55 -6.41 7.68
N LEU A 25 -5.55 -6.99 7.02
CA LEU A 25 -6.79 -6.32 6.62
C LEU A 25 -7.83 -6.40 7.74
N VAL A 26 -8.28 -5.25 8.27
CA VAL A 26 -9.16 -5.20 9.43
C VAL A 26 -10.50 -5.91 9.22
N HIS A 27 -11.08 -5.82 8.02
CA HIS A 27 -12.41 -6.39 7.74
C HIS A 27 -12.47 -7.92 7.84
N LEU A 28 -11.31 -8.60 7.75
CA LEU A 28 -11.22 -10.06 7.88
C LEU A 28 -11.16 -10.53 9.34
N LEU A 29 -10.75 -9.68 10.28
CA LEU A 29 -10.59 -10.05 11.68
C LEU A 29 -11.89 -10.55 12.35
N PRO A 30 -13.06 -9.90 12.15
CA PRO A 30 -14.31 -10.35 12.76
C PRO A 30 -14.89 -11.60 12.11
N THR A 31 -14.58 -11.87 10.86
CA THR A 31 -15.26 -12.87 10.03
C THR A 31 -14.47 -14.16 9.84
N HIS A 32 -13.14 -14.12 10.01
CA HIS A 32 -12.23 -15.24 9.76
C HIS A 32 -11.39 -15.57 10.99
N PRO A 33 -11.81 -16.53 11.83
CA PRO A 33 -11.10 -16.88 13.08
C PRO A 33 -9.64 -17.30 12.87
N GLU A 34 -9.33 -18.01 11.79
CA GLU A 34 -7.94 -18.42 11.48
C GLU A 34 -7.07 -17.21 11.18
N TYR A 35 -7.57 -16.26 10.37
CA TYR A 35 -6.90 -15.00 10.05
C TYR A 35 -6.62 -14.20 11.33
N LYS A 36 -7.65 -14.01 12.15
CA LYS A 36 -7.53 -13.35 13.45
C LYS A 36 -6.46 -14.01 14.32
N ASN A 37 -6.55 -15.32 14.54
CA ASN A 37 -5.61 -16.04 15.39
C ASN A 37 -4.18 -15.93 14.88
N PHE A 38 -3.96 -15.97 13.56
CA PHE A 38 -2.65 -15.81 12.96
C PHE A 38 -2.01 -14.46 13.33
N TYR A 39 -2.72 -13.33 13.12
CA TYR A 39 -2.17 -12.01 13.40
C TYR A 39 -1.99 -11.74 14.90
N PHE A 40 -2.87 -12.26 15.75
CA PHE A 40 -2.65 -12.20 17.20
C PHE A 40 -1.38 -12.96 17.64
N GLU A 41 -1.12 -14.12 17.06
CA GLU A 41 0.13 -14.85 17.30
C GLU A 41 1.35 -14.13 16.72
N CYS A 42 1.25 -13.47 15.55
CA CYS A 42 2.32 -12.65 15.02
C CYS A 42 2.71 -11.53 15.98
N VAL A 43 1.75 -10.76 16.48
CA VAL A 43 1.98 -9.69 17.46
C VAL A 43 2.58 -10.25 18.74
N LYS A 44 2.04 -11.35 19.29
CA LYS A 44 2.53 -12.00 20.51
C LYS A 44 3.99 -12.46 20.38
N ARG A 45 4.41 -12.86 19.18
CA ARG A 45 5.79 -13.24 18.86
C ARG A 45 6.71 -12.05 18.57
N GLY A 46 6.20 -10.82 18.67
CA GLY A 46 6.97 -9.61 18.42
C GLY A 46 7.22 -9.33 16.93
N ARG A 47 6.45 -9.93 16.02
CA ARG A 47 6.53 -9.60 14.60
C ARG A 47 5.94 -8.21 14.35
N HIS A 48 6.47 -7.52 13.37
CA HIS A 48 5.94 -6.24 12.92
C HIS A 48 4.65 -6.50 12.15
N VAL A 49 3.52 -6.01 12.67
CA VAL A 49 2.21 -6.10 12.05
C VAL A 49 1.72 -4.70 11.70
N LEU A 50 1.33 -4.50 10.45
CA LEU A 50 0.61 -3.32 9.96
C LEU A 50 -0.87 -3.67 9.84
N LEU A 51 -1.75 -2.92 10.51
CA LEU A 51 -3.20 -3.07 10.39
C LEU A 51 -3.74 -2.02 9.41
N ASP A 52 -4.30 -2.50 8.31
CA ASP A 52 -4.94 -1.67 7.29
C ASP A 52 -6.42 -1.44 7.58
N ASN A 53 -6.92 -0.27 7.19
CA ASN A 53 -8.32 0.13 7.37
C ASN A 53 -9.28 -0.43 6.31
N SER A 54 -8.76 -1.21 5.35
CA SER A 54 -9.49 -1.92 4.28
C SER A 54 -10.30 -1.02 3.33
N LEU A 55 -9.86 0.23 3.15
CA LEU A 55 -10.52 1.17 2.24
C LEU A 55 -10.65 0.64 0.82
N PHE A 56 -9.59 -0.02 0.30
CA PHE A 56 -9.59 -0.53 -1.07
C PHE A 56 -10.60 -1.68 -1.27
N GLU A 57 -10.67 -2.61 -0.32
CA GLU A 57 -11.53 -3.79 -0.41
C GLU A 57 -13.01 -3.46 -0.23
N LEU A 58 -13.32 -2.48 0.65
CA LEU A 58 -14.68 -2.12 1.00
C LEU A 58 -15.24 -0.94 0.17
N GLY A 59 -14.36 -0.17 -0.47
CA GLY A 59 -14.72 1.09 -1.14
C GLY A 59 -14.87 2.28 -0.20
N GLU A 60 -14.83 2.04 1.10
CA GLU A 60 -14.80 3.03 2.17
C GLU A 60 -13.98 2.51 3.34
N SER A 61 -13.37 3.38 4.13
CA SER A 61 -12.64 2.98 5.33
C SER A 61 -13.56 2.24 6.30
N TYR A 62 -13.01 1.21 6.96
CA TYR A 62 -13.72 0.47 7.99
C TYR A 62 -14.28 1.42 9.06
N ASP A 63 -15.44 1.06 9.65
CA ASP A 63 -16.06 1.89 10.69
C ASP A 63 -15.05 2.32 11.75
N PRO A 64 -14.86 3.64 12.01
CA PRO A 64 -13.77 4.13 12.85
C PRO A 64 -13.81 3.64 14.30
N GLU A 65 -15.00 3.35 14.85
CA GLU A 65 -15.15 2.83 16.22
C GLU A 65 -14.74 1.36 16.28
N GLN A 66 -15.19 0.58 15.31
CA GLN A 66 -14.80 -0.83 15.18
C GLN A 66 -13.32 -0.95 14.81
N PHE A 67 -12.79 -0.05 14.00
CA PHE A 67 -11.35 0.00 13.69
C PHE A 67 -10.53 0.25 14.96
N ALA A 68 -10.91 1.25 15.76
CA ALA A 68 -10.25 1.55 17.03
C ALA A 68 -10.32 0.38 18.01
N TYR A 69 -11.44 -0.34 18.04
CA TYR A 69 -11.57 -1.58 18.81
C TYR A 69 -10.50 -2.61 18.38
N TRP A 70 -10.37 -2.87 17.08
CA TRP A 70 -9.38 -3.84 16.57
C TRP A 70 -7.94 -3.40 16.80
N VAL A 71 -7.61 -2.11 16.67
CA VAL A 71 -6.29 -1.58 17.03
C VAL A 71 -5.98 -1.87 18.50
N LYS A 72 -6.94 -1.64 19.39
CA LYS A 72 -6.79 -1.88 20.83
C LYS A 72 -6.61 -3.36 21.17
N GLU A 73 -7.37 -4.24 20.53
CA GLU A 73 -7.32 -5.68 20.76
C GLU A 73 -6.08 -6.33 20.17
N LEU A 74 -5.78 -6.06 18.89
CA LEU A 74 -4.65 -6.65 18.18
C LEU A 74 -3.30 -6.07 18.66
N LYS A 75 -3.25 -4.76 18.97
CA LYS A 75 -2.04 -4.00 19.30
C LYS A 75 -0.97 -4.11 18.20
N PRO A 76 -1.30 -3.75 16.97
CA PRO A 76 -0.37 -3.82 15.85
C PRO A 76 0.82 -2.89 16.09
N THR A 77 1.94 -3.14 15.39
CA THR A 77 3.11 -2.24 15.42
C THR A 77 2.77 -0.90 14.81
N GLU A 78 2.01 -0.90 13.73
CA GLU A 78 1.52 0.30 13.06
C GLU A 78 0.14 0.08 12.43
N TYR A 79 -0.60 1.15 12.19
CA TYR A 79 -1.92 1.08 11.58
C TYR A 79 -2.23 2.29 10.70
N ILE A 80 -3.04 2.06 9.67
CA ILE A 80 -3.48 3.10 8.73
C ILE A 80 -4.73 3.76 9.26
N ILE A 81 -4.65 5.07 9.54
CA ILE A 81 -5.80 5.85 10.02
C ILE A 81 -6.85 5.91 8.91
N PRO A 82 -8.17 5.83 9.25
CA PRO A 82 -9.24 5.92 8.26
C PRO A 82 -9.12 7.16 7.36
N ASP A 83 -9.11 6.95 6.06
CA ASP A 83 -8.92 7.93 4.99
C ASP A 83 -10.05 7.85 3.94
N VAL A 84 -10.05 8.75 2.97
CA VAL A 84 -11.09 8.83 1.93
C VAL A 84 -10.45 9.00 0.56
N PHE A 85 -10.76 8.11 -0.37
CA PHE A 85 -10.22 8.15 -1.73
C PHE A 85 -10.47 9.48 -2.43
N ASN A 86 -9.47 9.97 -3.16
CA ASN A 86 -9.53 11.15 -4.01
C ASN A 86 -9.98 12.44 -3.31
N ASP A 87 -9.99 12.48 -1.98
CA ASP A 87 -10.51 13.64 -1.24
C ASP A 87 -9.59 14.04 -0.07
N LYS A 88 -8.79 15.07 -0.31
CA LYS A 88 -7.87 15.65 0.66
C LYS A 88 -8.59 16.13 1.94
N ASP A 89 -9.67 16.88 1.75
CA ASP A 89 -10.34 17.54 2.87
C ASP A 89 -11.10 16.53 3.73
N ALA A 90 -11.78 15.58 3.09
CA ALA A 90 -12.44 14.48 3.80
C ALA A 90 -11.43 13.60 4.54
N THR A 91 -10.26 13.31 3.94
CA THR A 91 -9.18 12.55 4.60
C THR A 91 -8.64 13.28 5.83
N ILE A 92 -8.35 14.57 5.72
CA ILE A 92 -7.88 15.39 6.85
C ILE A 92 -8.94 15.45 7.95
N GLU A 93 -10.20 15.59 7.60
CA GLU A 93 -11.30 15.63 8.57
C GLU A 93 -11.51 14.28 9.25
N SER A 94 -11.43 13.16 8.50
CA SER A 94 -11.45 11.80 9.05
C SER A 94 -10.33 11.60 10.07
N TYR A 95 -9.10 11.99 9.71
CA TYR A 95 -7.96 11.99 10.62
C TYR A 95 -8.25 12.76 11.92
N LYS A 96 -8.71 14.02 11.82
CA LYS A 96 -8.98 14.85 12.99
C LYS A 96 -10.04 14.23 13.91
N LYS A 97 -11.12 13.72 13.34
CA LYS A 97 -12.19 13.02 14.08
C LYS A 97 -11.66 11.77 14.77
N PHE A 98 -10.88 10.94 14.06
CA PHE A 98 -10.31 9.74 14.62
C PHE A 98 -9.36 10.04 15.77
N ILE A 99 -8.40 10.93 15.58
CA ILE A 99 -7.42 11.28 16.61
C ILE A 99 -8.07 11.97 17.82
N SER A 100 -9.11 12.78 17.63
CA SER A 100 -9.82 13.42 18.75
C SER A 100 -10.44 12.43 19.75
N LYS A 101 -10.78 11.20 19.28
CA LYS A 101 -11.39 10.17 20.12
C LYS A 101 -10.40 9.06 20.52
N TYR A 102 -9.38 8.80 19.69
CA TYR A 102 -8.57 7.60 19.76
C TYR A 102 -7.06 7.89 19.73
N GLU A 103 -6.65 9.03 20.30
CA GLU A 103 -5.25 9.48 20.31
C GLU A 103 -4.29 8.46 20.92
N ASP A 104 -4.70 7.83 22.04
CA ASP A 104 -3.88 6.97 22.88
C ASP A 104 -3.86 5.49 22.45
N LEU A 105 -4.37 5.17 21.25
CA LEU A 105 -4.30 3.81 20.74
C LEU A 105 -2.84 3.37 20.54
N PRO A 106 -2.54 2.10 20.87
CA PRO A 106 -1.19 1.55 20.70
C PRO A 106 -0.80 1.43 19.22
N GLY A 107 0.49 1.57 18.93
CA GLY A 107 1.06 1.46 17.60
C GLY A 107 1.36 2.80 16.92
N GLU A 108 2.25 2.75 15.91
CA GLU A 108 2.58 3.90 15.08
C GLU A 108 1.42 4.21 14.09
N LYS A 109 1.18 5.49 13.87
CA LYS A 109 0.08 5.98 13.04
C LYS A 109 0.56 6.30 11.63
N ILE A 110 -0.08 5.69 10.63
CA ILE A 110 0.17 5.94 9.22
C ILE A 110 -1.00 6.76 8.66
N ALA A 111 -0.71 7.89 8.05
CA ALA A 111 -1.69 8.70 7.33
C ALA A 111 -1.50 8.54 5.82
N VAL A 112 -2.60 8.38 5.08
CA VAL A 112 -2.57 8.28 3.62
C VAL A 112 -2.82 9.66 3.00
N VAL A 113 -2.05 10.02 1.98
CA VAL A 113 -2.26 11.26 1.24
C VAL A 113 -3.15 11.02 0.03
N HIS A 114 -4.13 11.90 -0.15
CA HIS A 114 -5.07 11.91 -1.25
C HIS A 114 -5.22 13.31 -1.86
N GLY A 115 -5.65 13.35 -3.12
CA GLY A 115 -5.96 14.60 -3.80
C GLY A 115 -6.37 14.37 -5.25
N LYS A 116 -7.06 15.37 -5.84
CA LYS A 116 -7.46 15.39 -7.26
C LYS A 116 -6.47 16.16 -8.13
N THR A 117 -5.60 16.94 -7.49
CA THR A 117 -4.58 17.77 -8.13
C THR A 117 -3.25 17.68 -7.39
N TYR A 118 -2.16 18.04 -8.05
CA TYR A 118 -0.86 18.13 -7.41
C TYR A 118 -0.87 19.02 -6.16
N GLU A 119 -1.51 20.18 -6.23
CA GLU A 119 -1.56 21.10 -5.08
C GLU A 119 -2.33 20.50 -3.91
N GLU A 120 -3.42 19.75 -4.16
CA GLU A 120 -4.13 19.04 -3.10
C GLU A 120 -3.27 17.94 -2.45
N PHE A 121 -2.55 17.14 -3.24
CA PHE A 121 -1.59 16.17 -2.70
C PHE A 121 -0.51 16.83 -1.85
N LYS A 122 0.05 17.92 -2.34
CA LYS A 122 1.08 18.70 -1.66
C LYS A 122 0.58 19.30 -0.34
N GLU A 123 -0.65 19.82 -0.33
CA GLU A 123 -1.29 20.33 0.89
C GLU A 123 -1.58 19.23 1.89
N CYS A 124 -2.14 18.10 1.43
CA CYS A 124 -2.40 16.91 2.25
C CYS A 124 -1.11 16.38 2.87
N TYR A 125 -0.06 16.22 2.07
CA TYR A 125 1.25 15.81 2.55
C TYR A 125 1.81 16.78 3.60
N LYS A 126 1.79 18.09 3.32
CA LYS A 126 2.26 19.11 4.28
C LYS A 126 1.50 19.09 5.59
N PHE A 127 0.20 18.87 5.55
CA PHE A 127 -0.61 18.73 6.75
C PHE A 127 -0.10 17.57 7.61
N PHE A 128 0.04 16.38 7.04
CA PHE A 128 0.49 15.20 7.80
C PHE A 128 1.97 15.29 8.19
N ALA A 129 2.83 15.81 7.34
CA ALA A 129 4.25 16.00 7.62
C ALA A 129 4.53 16.97 8.79
N ASN A 130 3.62 17.89 9.07
CA ASN A 130 3.70 18.82 10.20
C ASN A 130 2.90 18.36 11.42
N THR A 131 2.31 17.16 11.37
CA THR A 131 1.47 16.62 12.44
C THR A 131 2.29 15.62 13.26
N TYR A 132 2.67 15.98 14.48
CA TYR A 132 3.55 15.18 15.35
C TYR A 132 2.99 13.79 15.71
N LYS A 133 1.70 13.56 15.55
CA LYS A 133 1.00 12.30 15.82
C LYS A 133 1.06 11.31 14.64
N VAL A 134 1.55 11.73 13.48
CA VAL A 134 1.74 10.88 12.31
C VAL A 134 3.20 10.39 12.31
N ASN A 135 3.38 9.08 12.30
CA ASN A 135 4.68 8.44 12.35
C ASN A 135 5.21 8.08 10.96
N LYS A 136 4.29 7.85 10.01
CA LYS A 136 4.57 7.47 8.62
C LYS A 136 3.52 8.05 7.69
N ILE A 137 3.89 8.42 6.48
CA ILE A 137 2.96 8.89 5.45
C ILE A 137 2.92 7.84 4.32
N ALA A 138 1.71 7.48 3.88
CA ALA A 138 1.51 6.52 2.81
C ALA A 138 0.98 7.18 1.54
N PHE A 139 1.36 6.60 0.39
CA PHE A 139 0.84 6.91 -0.93
C PHE A 139 0.07 5.70 -1.45
N ASN A 140 -1.21 5.86 -1.72
CA ASN A 140 -2.01 4.80 -2.33
C ASN A 140 -1.60 4.58 -3.81
N PHE A 141 -2.22 3.61 -4.48
CA PHE A 141 -1.88 3.28 -5.87
C PHE A 141 -3.00 3.58 -6.88
N VAL A 142 -4.16 4.09 -6.47
CA VAL A 142 -5.37 4.17 -7.33
C VAL A 142 -6.07 5.52 -7.35
N ASP A 143 -5.43 6.62 -6.93
CA ASP A 143 -6.06 7.93 -7.06
C ASP A 143 -6.22 8.34 -8.53
N ASP A 144 -7.35 8.97 -8.86
CA ASP A 144 -7.65 9.46 -10.21
C ASP A 144 -6.61 10.44 -10.73
N TYR A 145 -5.96 11.17 -9.83
CA TYR A 145 -4.86 12.06 -10.17
C TYR A 145 -3.74 11.34 -10.93
N PHE A 146 -3.41 10.10 -10.58
CA PHE A 146 -2.32 9.37 -11.23
C PHE A 146 -2.59 9.10 -12.72
N ILE A 147 -3.84 8.76 -13.09
CA ILE A 147 -4.23 8.61 -14.49
C ILE A 147 -4.20 9.97 -15.19
N ASN A 148 -4.82 10.97 -14.58
CA ASN A 148 -4.94 12.31 -15.17
C ASN A 148 -3.58 12.99 -15.36
N SER A 149 -2.67 12.85 -14.40
CA SER A 149 -1.31 13.39 -14.50
C SER A 149 -0.49 12.66 -15.55
N TYR A 150 -0.62 11.34 -15.66
CA TYR A 150 0.02 10.59 -16.74
C TYR A 150 -0.40 11.11 -18.11
N ASP A 151 -1.71 11.24 -18.34
CA ASP A 151 -2.23 11.66 -19.65
C ASP A 151 -1.85 13.11 -20.02
N SER A 152 -1.67 13.99 -19.02
CA SER A 152 -1.40 15.41 -19.24
C SER A 152 0.07 15.82 -19.07
N GLU A 153 0.84 15.14 -18.21
CA GLU A 153 2.15 15.60 -17.76
C GLU A 153 3.31 14.66 -18.12
N ILE A 154 3.04 13.45 -18.64
CA ILE A 154 4.09 12.43 -18.89
C ILE A 154 5.21 12.95 -19.78
N LEU A 155 4.89 13.77 -20.79
CA LEU A 155 5.86 14.31 -21.75
C LEU A 155 6.73 15.43 -21.16
N VAL A 156 6.29 16.05 -20.07
CA VAL A 156 7.00 17.15 -19.40
C VAL A 156 7.57 16.74 -18.03
N SER A 157 7.31 15.51 -17.63
CA SER A 157 7.86 14.92 -16.41
C SER A 157 9.39 14.81 -16.51
N ASN A 158 10.07 14.98 -15.37
CA ASN A 158 11.52 14.72 -15.28
C ASN A 158 11.82 13.27 -14.86
N LEU A 159 10.81 12.44 -14.70
CA LEU A 159 10.98 11.04 -14.36
C LEU A 159 11.74 10.33 -15.48
N ASN A 160 12.89 9.74 -15.16
CA ASN A 160 13.59 8.86 -16.08
C ASN A 160 12.83 7.53 -16.17
N ILE A 161 12.17 7.32 -17.32
CA ILE A 161 11.36 6.11 -17.56
C ILE A 161 12.17 5.18 -18.46
N PRO A 162 12.62 4.03 -17.98
CA PRO A 162 13.36 3.07 -18.81
C PRO A 162 12.56 2.59 -20.02
N ASN A 163 13.23 2.37 -21.16
CA ASN A 163 12.61 2.02 -22.45
C ASN A 163 11.73 0.76 -22.38
N TYR A 164 12.00 -0.17 -21.48
CA TYR A 164 11.14 -1.36 -21.32
C TYR A 164 9.70 -1.03 -20.89
N TRP A 165 9.45 0.17 -20.33
CA TRP A 165 8.10 0.63 -20.05
C TRP A 165 7.25 0.81 -21.32
N ASP A 166 7.89 1.00 -22.50
CA ASP A 166 7.18 1.06 -23.78
C ASP A 166 6.55 -0.29 -24.16
N THR A 167 7.08 -1.39 -23.63
CA THR A 167 6.54 -2.74 -23.84
C THR A 167 5.35 -3.07 -22.95
N ILE A 168 5.07 -2.28 -21.92
CA ILE A 168 3.92 -2.45 -21.03
C ILE A 168 2.68 -1.86 -21.70
N PRO A 169 1.57 -2.61 -21.78
CA PRO A 169 0.33 -2.10 -22.37
C PRO A 169 -0.09 -0.76 -21.74
N ASN A 170 -0.52 0.18 -22.56
CA ASN A 170 -1.02 1.48 -22.09
C ASN A 170 -2.42 1.34 -21.50
N ASN A 171 -2.49 0.82 -20.28
CA ASN A 171 -3.70 0.63 -19.49
C ASN A 171 -3.63 1.43 -18.17
N ASN A 172 -4.70 1.40 -17.39
CA ASN A 172 -4.77 2.13 -16.14
C ASN A 172 -3.69 1.71 -15.13
N TRP A 173 -3.28 0.44 -15.12
CA TRP A 173 -2.23 -0.03 -14.21
C TRP A 173 -0.88 0.62 -14.49
N LYS A 174 -0.52 0.76 -15.78
CA LYS A 174 0.68 1.50 -16.19
C LYS A 174 0.56 2.96 -15.77
N LYS A 175 -0.61 3.59 -16.00
CA LYS A 175 -0.84 4.99 -15.66
C LYS A 175 -0.79 5.25 -14.15
N TYR A 176 -1.36 4.37 -13.34
CA TYR A 176 -1.26 4.45 -11.88
C TYR A 176 0.19 4.37 -11.40
N ALA A 177 0.97 3.39 -11.87
CA ALA A 177 2.35 3.23 -11.48
C ALA A 177 3.21 4.45 -11.84
N LEU A 178 3.12 4.91 -13.09
CA LEU A 178 3.87 6.08 -13.57
C LEU A 178 3.38 7.37 -12.91
N GLY A 179 2.07 7.57 -12.77
CA GLY A 179 1.50 8.75 -12.13
C GLY A 179 1.90 8.89 -10.67
N ARG A 180 1.93 7.78 -9.89
CA ARG A 180 2.42 7.80 -8.52
C ARG A 180 3.92 8.13 -8.45
N ALA A 181 4.73 7.53 -9.31
CA ALA A 181 6.15 7.83 -9.36
C ALA A 181 6.43 9.29 -9.76
N MET A 182 5.66 9.84 -10.72
CA MET A 182 5.72 11.26 -11.11
C MET A 182 5.34 12.19 -9.95
N LEU A 183 4.29 11.86 -9.19
CA LEU A 183 3.92 12.63 -7.99
C LEU A 183 5.07 12.67 -6.99
N ILE A 184 5.64 11.51 -6.65
CA ILE A 184 6.72 11.41 -5.67
C ILE A 184 7.96 12.18 -6.15
N GLU A 185 8.36 12.02 -7.41
CA GLU A 185 9.46 12.78 -8.00
C GLU A 185 9.22 14.28 -7.88
N ARG A 186 8.03 14.76 -8.23
CA ARG A 186 7.67 16.17 -8.17
C ARG A 186 7.68 16.71 -6.73
N LEU A 187 7.17 15.95 -5.76
CA LEU A 187 7.22 16.34 -4.35
C LEU A 187 8.66 16.42 -3.81
N VAL A 188 9.55 15.54 -4.27
CA VAL A 188 10.99 15.58 -3.94
C VAL A 188 11.62 16.82 -4.56
N LYS A 189 11.43 17.06 -5.84
CA LYS A 189 11.96 18.21 -6.57
C LYS A 189 11.53 19.56 -5.99
N ASP A 190 10.28 19.66 -5.57
CA ASP A 190 9.73 20.85 -4.92
C ASP A 190 10.18 20.99 -3.45
N GLY A 191 10.99 20.06 -2.93
CA GLY A 191 11.46 20.06 -1.55
C GLY A 191 10.35 19.85 -0.51
N VAL A 192 9.23 19.30 -0.94
CA VAL A 192 8.05 19.03 -0.10
C VAL A 192 8.25 17.73 0.64
N LEU A 193 8.58 16.65 -0.08
CA LEU A 193 8.80 15.33 0.50
C LEU A 193 10.08 15.34 1.36
N LYS A 194 9.97 14.89 2.60
CA LYS A 194 11.04 15.00 3.59
C LYS A 194 11.75 13.65 3.79
N PRO A 195 13.08 13.56 3.63
CA PRO A 195 13.81 12.30 3.73
C PRO A 195 13.85 11.71 5.16
N TYR A 196 13.55 12.50 6.18
CA TYR A 196 13.49 12.03 7.57
C TYR A 196 12.12 11.50 7.98
N ILE A 197 11.10 11.65 7.13
CA ILE A 197 9.78 11.04 7.33
C ILE A 197 9.78 9.67 6.66
N LYS A 198 9.26 8.67 7.37
CA LYS A 198 9.06 7.34 6.82
C LYS A 198 7.90 7.39 5.79
N HIS A 199 8.10 6.80 4.62
CA HIS A 199 7.02 6.70 3.63
C HIS A 199 6.72 5.24 3.30
N HIS A 200 5.44 4.97 3.07
CA HIS A 200 4.92 3.67 2.70
C HIS A 200 4.19 3.76 1.35
N LEU A 201 4.40 2.79 0.48
CA LEU A 201 3.61 2.63 -0.73
C LEU A 201 2.52 1.60 -0.48
N LEU A 202 1.26 2.03 -0.47
CA LEU A 202 0.11 1.14 -0.39
C LEU A 202 -0.12 0.48 -1.74
N GLY A 203 0.03 -0.83 -1.80
CA GLY A 203 -0.06 -1.60 -3.01
C GLY A 203 1.01 -1.28 -4.06
N ALA A 204 1.40 -2.25 -4.87
CA ALA A 204 2.13 -2.02 -6.11
C ALA A 204 1.26 -2.46 -7.29
N THR A 205 1.05 -1.56 -8.24
CA THR A 205 0.25 -1.90 -9.42
C THR A 205 0.97 -2.89 -10.32
N LEU A 206 2.26 -2.66 -10.50
CA LEU A 206 3.14 -3.51 -11.32
C LEU A 206 4.47 -3.70 -10.59
N PRO A 207 5.07 -4.89 -10.62
CA PRO A 207 6.41 -5.10 -10.05
C PRO A 207 7.47 -4.18 -10.63
N ARG A 208 7.34 -3.84 -11.92
CA ARG A 208 8.23 -2.88 -12.61
C ARG A 208 8.16 -1.45 -12.02
N GLU A 209 7.13 -1.13 -11.27
CA GLU A 209 7.04 0.18 -10.60
C GLU A 209 8.24 0.44 -9.69
N PHE A 210 8.78 -0.58 -9.03
CA PHE A 210 9.96 -0.44 -8.18
C PHE A 210 11.17 0.11 -8.93
N SER A 211 11.36 -0.29 -10.19
CA SER A 211 12.47 0.19 -10.99
C SER A 211 12.45 1.71 -11.20
N LEU A 212 11.26 2.33 -11.25
CA LEU A 212 11.14 3.78 -11.37
C LEU A 212 11.75 4.50 -10.16
N TYR A 213 11.55 3.96 -8.96
CA TYR A 213 12.10 4.56 -7.75
C TYR A 213 13.63 4.42 -7.69
N PHE A 214 14.19 3.26 -8.07
CA PHE A 214 15.64 3.06 -8.11
C PHE A 214 16.30 3.89 -9.20
N GLU A 215 15.79 3.87 -10.44
CA GLU A 215 16.33 4.61 -11.57
C GLU A 215 16.32 6.14 -11.35
N ASN A 216 15.37 6.62 -10.56
CA ASN A 216 15.24 8.05 -10.25
C ASN A 216 15.78 8.41 -8.86
N LYS A 217 16.46 7.49 -8.18
CA LYS A 217 17.02 7.69 -6.83
C LYS A 217 15.99 8.15 -5.80
N LEU A 218 14.77 7.64 -5.91
CA LEU A 218 13.66 7.92 -5.01
C LEU A 218 13.50 6.83 -3.93
N ASP A 219 14.16 5.70 -4.10
CA ASP A 219 14.08 4.53 -3.22
C ASP A 219 14.45 4.81 -1.77
N HIS A 220 15.37 5.75 -1.53
CA HIS A 220 15.78 6.14 -0.18
C HIS A 220 14.71 6.95 0.59
N TYR A 221 13.67 7.46 -0.09
CA TYR A 221 12.51 8.06 0.55
C TYR A 221 11.49 7.02 1.00
N ILE A 222 11.50 5.79 0.44
CA ILE A 222 10.48 4.77 0.65
C ILE A 222 10.99 3.73 1.63
N THR A 223 10.31 3.59 2.77
CA THR A 223 10.70 2.67 3.85
C THR A 223 10.05 1.31 3.73
N SER A 224 8.80 1.25 3.25
CA SER A 224 8.04 0.00 3.16
C SER A 224 6.99 0.04 2.05
N ILE A 225 6.56 -1.15 1.65
CA ILE A 225 5.52 -1.37 0.65
C ILE A 225 4.80 -2.67 0.93
N ASP A 226 3.52 -2.73 0.59
CA ASP A 226 2.74 -3.97 0.48
C ASP A 226 2.40 -4.28 -0.98
N THR A 227 2.12 -5.53 -1.27
CA THR A 227 1.65 -5.97 -2.59
C THR A 227 1.07 -7.38 -2.55
N SER A 228 -0.03 -7.60 -3.25
CA SER A 228 -0.56 -8.96 -3.50
C SER A 228 -0.05 -9.56 -4.81
N ASN A 229 0.58 -8.76 -5.68
CA ASN A 229 0.86 -9.14 -7.06
C ASN A 229 1.69 -10.42 -7.21
N PRO A 230 2.82 -10.64 -6.48
CA PRO A 230 3.57 -11.89 -6.57
C PRO A 230 2.75 -13.11 -6.17
N ILE A 231 1.95 -13.00 -5.11
CA ILE A 231 1.08 -14.09 -4.64
C ILE A 231 0.04 -14.44 -5.70
N VAL A 232 -0.62 -13.42 -6.24
CA VAL A 232 -1.63 -13.60 -7.30
C VAL A 232 -1.00 -14.24 -8.55
N ALA A 233 0.18 -13.80 -8.96
CA ALA A 233 0.91 -14.40 -10.07
C ALA A 233 1.19 -15.89 -9.84
N GLY A 234 1.65 -16.27 -8.64
CA GLY A 234 1.88 -17.64 -8.25
C GLY A 234 0.63 -18.49 -8.26
N LEU A 235 -0.47 -17.99 -7.68
CA LEU A 235 -1.76 -18.70 -7.68
C LEU A 235 -2.29 -18.95 -9.09
N LEU A 236 -2.00 -18.05 -10.03
CA LEU A 236 -2.36 -18.20 -11.45
C LEU A 236 -1.33 -18.99 -12.28
N ASN A 237 -0.30 -19.56 -11.64
CA ASN A 237 0.80 -20.24 -12.34
C ASN A 237 1.48 -19.34 -13.40
N LYS A 238 1.58 -18.04 -13.14
CA LYS A 238 2.29 -17.08 -13.99
C LYS A 238 3.74 -16.98 -13.53
N LYS A 239 4.65 -16.96 -14.48
CA LYS A 239 6.07 -16.73 -14.16
C LYS A 239 6.34 -15.23 -14.06
N TYR A 240 7.14 -14.87 -13.08
CA TYR A 240 7.76 -13.55 -12.96
C TYR A 240 9.05 -13.54 -13.78
N ASP A 241 8.93 -13.68 -15.09
CA ASP A 241 10.06 -13.52 -15.97
C ASP A 241 10.13 -12.10 -16.53
N ASP A 242 11.29 -11.76 -17.10
CA ASP A 242 11.54 -10.41 -17.64
C ASP A 242 10.59 -10.02 -18.79
N GLU A 243 9.88 -10.99 -19.38
CA GLU A 243 9.00 -10.72 -20.50
C GLU A 243 7.52 -10.52 -20.10
N PHE A 244 7.00 -11.24 -19.10
CA PHE A 244 5.55 -11.30 -18.87
C PHE A 244 5.09 -10.93 -17.46
N GLY A 245 5.67 -11.48 -16.42
CA GLY A 245 5.16 -11.37 -15.05
C GLY A 245 5.20 -9.97 -14.48
N LEU A 246 5.97 -9.07 -15.07
CA LEU A 246 6.20 -7.71 -14.61
C LEU A 246 5.32 -6.68 -15.31
N LYS A 247 4.52 -7.09 -16.31
CA LYS A 247 3.76 -6.21 -17.22
C LYS A 247 2.26 -6.17 -16.95
N GLU A 248 1.74 -7.11 -16.17
CA GLU A 248 0.31 -7.24 -15.94
C GLU A 248 -0.02 -7.26 -14.44
N LYS A 249 -1.12 -6.63 -14.07
CA LYS A 249 -1.78 -6.86 -12.79
C LYS A 249 -2.97 -7.78 -13.03
N TRP A 250 -2.99 -8.90 -12.32
CA TRP A 250 -4.15 -9.79 -12.30
C TRP A 250 -5.06 -9.38 -11.16
N SER A 251 -6.32 -9.12 -11.50
CA SER A 251 -7.34 -8.74 -10.54
C SER A 251 -8.02 -10.00 -9.98
N ILE A 252 -7.48 -10.52 -8.90
CA ILE A 252 -8.11 -11.60 -8.14
C ILE A 252 -8.28 -11.09 -6.71
N LYS A 253 -9.48 -11.23 -6.19
CA LYS A 253 -9.70 -11.01 -4.77
C LYS A 253 -9.10 -12.17 -4.00
N LEU A 254 -8.15 -11.91 -3.12
CA LEU A 254 -7.52 -12.97 -2.32
C LEU A 254 -8.54 -13.72 -1.45
N VAL A 255 -9.65 -13.08 -1.06
CA VAL A 255 -10.77 -13.74 -0.38
C VAL A 255 -11.45 -14.82 -1.21
N ASP A 256 -11.37 -14.76 -2.54
CA ASP A 256 -11.93 -15.80 -3.41
C ASP A 256 -11.14 -17.12 -3.33
N PHE A 257 -9.94 -17.10 -2.73
CA PHE A 257 -9.09 -18.29 -2.50
C PHE A 257 -9.16 -18.83 -1.06
N ILE A 258 -10.11 -18.41 -0.24
CA ILE A 258 -10.23 -18.86 1.15
C ILE A 258 -10.47 -20.36 1.22
N ASP A 259 -11.26 -20.91 0.27
CA ASP A 259 -11.68 -22.31 0.25
C ASP A 259 -10.86 -23.19 -0.71
N GLU A 260 -9.96 -22.63 -1.49
CA GLU A 260 -9.12 -23.41 -2.43
C GLU A 260 -7.77 -23.73 -1.78
N ASN A 261 -7.31 -24.98 -1.93
CA ASN A 261 -5.92 -25.37 -1.60
C ASN A 261 -4.99 -24.88 -2.70
N PRO A 262 -4.39 -23.69 -2.58
CA PRO A 262 -3.46 -23.20 -3.58
C PRO A 262 -2.24 -24.13 -3.60
N ASN A 263 -1.73 -24.38 -4.79
CA ASN A 263 -0.52 -25.20 -4.95
C ASN A 263 0.69 -24.40 -4.46
N ILE A 264 1.14 -24.72 -3.23
CA ILE A 264 2.27 -24.06 -2.56
C ILE A 264 3.57 -24.19 -3.40
N GLU A 265 3.73 -25.26 -4.19
CA GLU A 265 4.90 -25.40 -5.05
C GLU A 265 4.97 -24.33 -6.15
N GLN A 266 3.83 -23.79 -6.57
CA GLN A 266 3.81 -22.69 -7.54
C GLN A 266 4.33 -21.38 -6.94
N LEU A 267 4.11 -21.13 -5.65
CA LEU A 267 4.66 -19.95 -4.97
C LEU A 267 6.18 -20.02 -4.83
N LYS A 268 6.76 -21.20 -4.63
CA LYS A 268 8.22 -21.39 -4.56
C LYS A 268 8.96 -20.99 -5.83
N ASN A 269 8.27 -20.90 -6.95
CA ASN A 269 8.87 -20.48 -8.22
C ASN A 269 8.93 -18.94 -8.39
N ILE A 270 8.40 -18.17 -7.42
CA ILE A 270 8.35 -16.71 -7.45
C ILE A 270 9.35 -16.11 -6.47
N PHE A 271 9.63 -16.80 -5.39
CA PHE A 271 10.58 -16.47 -4.34
C PHE A 271 11.77 -17.44 -4.38
#